data_a12f3370a5416e79a985784d825cfbdc
#
_entry.id   a12f3370a5416e79a985784d825cfbdc
#
_cell.length_a   1.000
_cell.length_b   1.000
_cell.length_c   1.000
_cell.angle_alpha   90.00
_cell.angle_beta   90.00
_cell.angle_gamma   90.00
#
_symmetry.space_group_name_H-M   'P 1'
#
loop_
_entity.id
_entity.type
_entity.pdbx_description
1 polymer ?
#
loop_
_entity_poly.entity_id
_entity_poly.type
_entity_poly.pdbx_seq_one_letter_code
_entity_poly.pdbx_strand_id
1 'polypeptide(L)'
;MSQLFLTSASDYVIGDIVKKLPKSPADYKVAFINTAAEVEEGDHWWVRAEKEGLEKVGFMVDEFSITGMTKEDIETKIADKQFIYVSGGNTFYLLDQVIKTGGDEIIKRKVDEGVIYIGSSAGAMIAGVRIDLVSEIDDRNKAPDLKSTGLGIIDIAILPHWGSEIFKTEYLRGAPSMYTEGVKILPLTNYQYLWVNGDSMKIEQVEKYIS
;
A
#
# COMPACT_ATOMS: atom_id res chain seq x y z
N MET A 1 19.39 1.80 3.53
CA MET A 1 18.43 1.23 4.52
C MET A 1 17.06 1.42 3.93
N SER A 2 16.26 0.36 3.89
CA SER A 2 14.89 0.43 3.39
C SER A 2 14.01 1.27 4.33
N GLN A 3 13.14 2.08 3.74
CA GLN A 3 12.16 2.87 4.48
C GLN A 3 10.78 2.62 3.88
N LEU A 4 9.84 2.19 4.74
CA LEU A 4 8.47 1.91 4.32
C LEU A 4 7.48 2.63 5.25
N PHE A 5 6.39 3.08 4.65
CA PHE A 5 5.20 3.57 5.36
C PHE A 5 4.00 2.76 4.89
N LEU A 6 3.46 1.91 5.75
CA LEU A 6 2.33 1.05 5.44
C LEU A 6 1.11 1.58 6.18
N THR A 7 0.15 2.07 5.43
CA THR A 7 -1.00 2.85 5.93
C THR A 7 -2.31 2.15 5.60
N SER A 8 -3.35 2.45 6.35
CA SER A 8 -4.72 2.10 5.96
C SER A 8 -5.29 3.08 4.96
N ALA A 9 -5.14 4.38 5.25
CA ALA A 9 -5.62 5.49 4.44
C ALA A 9 -4.59 6.62 4.54
N SER A 10 -3.76 6.77 3.52
CA SER A 10 -2.60 7.64 3.59
C SER A 10 -2.94 9.12 3.65
N ASP A 11 -4.08 9.53 3.08
CA ASP A 11 -4.59 10.89 3.11
C ASP A 11 -4.77 11.43 4.54
N TYR A 12 -5.06 10.55 5.52
CA TYR A 12 -5.14 10.93 6.93
C TYR A 12 -3.78 11.11 7.59
N VAL A 13 -2.74 10.42 7.13
CA VAL A 13 -1.45 10.33 7.84
C VAL A 13 -0.28 10.96 7.08
N ILE A 14 -0.46 11.35 5.81
CA ILE A 14 0.62 11.88 4.96
C ILE A 14 1.31 13.10 5.56
N GLY A 15 0.55 13.98 6.23
CA GLY A 15 1.09 15.14 6.92
C GLY A 15 2.03 14.82 8.09
N ASP A 16 1.93 13.61 8.66
CA ASP A 16 2.88 13.12 9.66
C ASP A 16 4.06 12.37 9.02
N ILE A 17 3.81 11.60 7.97
CA ILE A 17 4.84 10.88 7.21
C ILE A 17 5.92 11.86 6.71
N VAL A 18 5.53 13.00 6.16
CA VAL A 18 6.51 13.99 5.64
C VAL A 18 7.45 14.54 6.70
N LYS A 19 7.06 14.56 7.97
CA LYS A 19 7.92 14.96 9.09
C LYS A 19 9.05 13.97 9.38
N LYS A 20 8.94 12.73 8.88
CA LYS A 20 9.95 11.67 9.02
C LYS A 20 10.99 11.73 7.89
N LEU A 21 10.76 12.55 6.87
CA LEU A 21 11.64 12.64 5.71
C LEU A 21 12.84 13.56 5.98
N PRO A 22 14.01 13.23 5.43
CA PRO A 22 15.21 14.06 5.64
C PRO A 22 15.25 15.34 4.80
N LYS A 23 14.38 15.47 3.79
CA LYS A 23 14.31 16.62 2.86
C LYS A 23 12.87 17.07 2.70
N SER A 24 12.70 18.24 2.06
CA SER A 24 11.38 18.73 1.66
C SER A 24 10.68 17.75 0.72
N PRO A 25 9.36 17.53 0.84
CA PRO A 25 8.58 16.75 -0.13
C PRO A 25 8.76 17.23 -1.58
N ALA A 26 8.99 18.53 -1.81
CA ALA A 26 9.22 19.10 -3.14
C ALA A 26 10.52 18.61 -3.83
N ASP A 27 11.42 18.01 -3.07
CA ASP A 27 12.67 17.43 -3.61
C ASP A 27 12.48 15.99 -4.09
N TYR A 28 11.26 15.45 -3.98
CA TYR A 28 10.99 14.05 -4.28
C TYR A 28 9.96 13.87 -5.39
N LYS A 29 10.26 12.92 -6.27
CA LYS A 29 9.34 12.42 -7.28
C LYS A 29 8.73 11.09 -6.83
N VAL A 30 7.43 10.95 -7.00
CA VAL A 30 6.66 9.77 -6.59
C VAL A 30 6.14 9.04 -7.83
N ALA A 31 6.45 7.75 -7.95
CA ALA A 31 5.74 6.83 -8.82
C ALA A 31 4.44 6.42 -8.10
N PHE A 32 3.31 6.98 -8.51
CA PHE A 32 2.00 6.68 -7.92
C PHE A 32 1.29 5.60 -8.73
N ILE A 33 1.25 4.38 -8.20
CA ILE A 33 0.67 3.21 -8.85
C ILE A 33 -0.77 3.04 -8.38
N ASN A 34 -1.74 3.25 -9.29
CA ASN A 34 -3.18 3.20 -9.00
C ASN A 34 -3.88 1.92 -9.47
N THR A 35 -3.13 0.92 -9.90
CA THR A 35 -3.60 -0.34 -10.50
C THR A 35 -4.71 -1.04 -9.72
N ALA A 36 -4.65 -1.01 -8.38
CA ALA A 36 -5.62 -1.68 -7.53
C ALA A 36 -7.07 -1.21 -7.76
N ALA A 37 -7.25 0.03 -8.20
CA ALA A 37 -8.57 0.64 -8.38
C ALA A 37 -9.26 0.24 -9.69
N GLU A 38 -8.53 -0.29 -10.69
CA GLU A 38 -9.06 -0.52 -12.05
C GLU A 38 -10.28 -1.45 -12.12
N VAL A 39 -10.40 -2.36 -11.18
CA VAL A 39 -11.49 -3.36 -11.15
C VAL A 39 -12.57 -3.04 -10.13
N GLU A 40 -12.43 -1.93 -9.42
CA GLU A 40 -13.43 -1.43 -8.50
C GLU A 40 -14.52 -0.65 -9.24
N GLU A 41 -15.75 -0.78 -8.78
CA GLU A 41 -16.89 -0.08 -9.37
C GLU A 41 -17.06 1.32 -8.77
N GLY A 42 -17.59 2.24 -9.57
CA GLY A 42 -17.98 3.57 -9.13
C GLY A 42 -16.86 4.61 -9.16
N ASP A 43 -16.97 5.56 -8.24
CA ASP A 43 -16.05 6.69 -8.18
C ASP A 43 -14.83 6.37 -7.30
N HIS A 44 -13.65 6.35 -7.88
CA HIS A 44 -12.39 6.07 -7.20
C HIS A 44 -11.90 7.30 -6.38
N TRP A 45 -12.77 7.82 -5.54
CA TRP A 45 -12.52 9.04 -4.75
C TRP A 45 -11.27 8.94 -3.86
N TRP A 46 -10.97 7.74 -3.35
CA TRP A 46 -9.81 7.51 -2.48
C TRP A 46 -8.50 7.69 -3.26
N VAL A 47 -8.40 7.24 -4.52
CA VAL A 47 -7.22 7.44 -5.37
C VAL A 47 -6.93 8.92 -5.54
N ARG A 48 -8.00 9.73 -5.79
CA ARG A 48 -7.86 11.18 -5.88
C ARG A 48 -7.44 11.80 -4.55
N ALA A 49 -8.07 11.40 -3.45
CA ALA A 49 -7.75 11.92 -2.12
C ALA A 49 -6.29 11.62 -1.73
N GLU A 50 -5.80 10.42 -2.01
CA GLU A 50 -4.42 10.01 -1.77
C GLU A 50 -3.43 10.84 -2.61
N LYS A 51 -3.71 10.99 -3.91
CA LYS A 51 -2.89 11.81 -4.81
C LYS A 51 -2.87 13.28 -4.40
N GLU A 52 -4.05 13.87 -4.19
CA GLU A 52 -4.19 15.26 -3.74
C GLU A 52 -3.51 15.49 -2.39
N GLY A 53 -3.56 14.51 -1.50
CA GLY A 53 -2.85 14.54 -0.22
C GLY A 53 -1.34 14.64 -0.40
N LEU A 54 -0.76 13.86 -1.32
CA LEU A 54 0.66 13.91 -1.67
C LEU A 54 1.03 15.26 -2.32
N GLU A 55 0.26 15.71 -3.30
CA GLU A 55 0.50 16.99 -3.99
C GLU A 55 0.39 18.18 -3.04
N LYS A 56 -0.59 18.16 -2.13
CA LYS A 56 -0.81 19.22 -1.12
C LYS A 56 0.36 19.38 -0.17
N VAL A 57 1.03 18.28 0.20
CA VAL A 57 2.23 18.36 1.03
C VAL A 57 3.50 18.64 0.24
N GLY A 58 3.42 18.71 -1.10
CA GLY A 58 4.48 19.20 -1.98
C GLY A 58 5.19 18.16 -2.84
N PHE A 59 4.80 16.89 -2.84
CA PHE A 59 5.40 15.88 -3.71
C PHE A 59 5.10 16.13 -5.20
N MET A 60 6.05 15.74 -6.05
CA MET A 60 5.84 15.66 -7.52
C MET A 60 5.33 14.26 -7.87
N VAL A 61 4.04 14.14 -8.20
CA VAL A 61 3.35 12.86 -8.40
C VAL A 61 3.23 12.52 -9.88
N ASP A 62 3.75 11.34 -10.28
CA ASP A 62 3.57 10.73 -11.60
C ASP A 62 2.66 9.50 -11.42
N GLU A 63 1.39 9.65 -11.82
CA GLU A 63 0.36 8.62 -11.66
C GLU A 63 0.28 7.73 -12.89
N PHE A 64 0.26 6.41 -12.68
CA PHE A 64 0.09 5.43 -13.74
C PHE A 64 -0.40 4.08 -13.19
N SER A 65 -0.96 3.26 -14.10
CA SER A 65 -1.20 1.84 -13.85
C SER A 65 -0.08 1.00 -14.46
N ILE A 66 0.23 -0.13 -13.82
CA ILE A 66 1.19 -1.11 -14.36
C ILE A 66 0.51 -2.20 -15.20
N THR A 67 -0.82 -2.24 -15.25
CA THR A 67 -1.56 -3.21 -16.03
C THR A 67 -1.14 -3.17 -17.52
N GLY A 68 -0.71 -4.32 -18.03
CA GLY A 68 -0.28 -4.46 -19.42
C GLY A 68 1.08 -3.84 -19.76
N MET A 69 1.78 -3.26 -18.77
CA MET A 69 3.15 -2.78 -18.98
C MET A 69 4.14 -3.94 -19.10
N THR A 70 5.20 -3.72 -19.84
CA THR A 70 6.38 -4.57 -19.80
C THR A 70 7.24 -4.23 -18.58
N LYS A 71 8.14 -5.13 -18.22
CA LYS A 71 9.12 -4.89 -17.15
C LYS A 71 9.97 -3.64 -17.43
N GLU A 72 10.38 -3.45 -18.71
CA GLU A 72 11.16 -2.30 -19.18
C GLU A 72 10.38 -0.98 -19.05
N ASP A 73 9.07 -0.99 -19.30
CA ASP A 73 8.21 0.19 -19.14
C ASP A 73 8.16 0.61 -17.67
N ILE A 74 7.96 -0.36 -16.76
CA ILE A 74 7.93 -0.10 -15.30
C ILE A 74 9.29 0.42 -14.82
N GLU A 75 10.40 -0.21 -15.25
CA GLU A 75 11.75 0.27 -14.93
C GLU A 75 11.94 1.74 -15.34
N THR A 76 11.50 2.09 -16.55
CA THR A 76 11.61 3.45 -17.09
C THR A 76 10.77 4.43 -16.26
N LYS A 77 9.55 4.05 -15.91
CA LYS A 77 8.63 4.87 -15.11
C LYS A 77 9.16 5.16 -13.70
N ILE A 78 9.89 4.22 -13.11
CA ILE A 78 10.36 4.31 -11.72
C ILE A 78 11.81 4.84 -11.65
N ALA A 79 12.56 4.86 -12.77
CA ALA A 79 14.01 5.08 -12.79
C ALA A 79 14.50 6.33 -12.04
N ASP A 80 13.75 7.43 -12.12
CA ASP A 80 14.10 8.73 -11.52
C ASP A 80 13.29 9.06 -10.25
N LYS A 81 12.53 8.10 -9.71
CA LYS A 81 11.67 8.29 -8.55
C LYS A 81 12.38 7.90 -7.26
N GLN A 82 12.14 8.68 -6.22
CA GLN A 82 12.63 8.40 -4.87
C GLN A 82 11.56 7.71 -4.02
N PHE A 83 10.31 7.73 -4.49
CA PHE A 83 9.21 7.05 -3.86
C PHE A 83 8.46 6.15 -4.84
N ILE A 84 8.08 4.98 -4.36
CA ILE A 84 7.04 4.14 -4.94
C ILE A 84 5.84 4.20 -4.00
N TYR A 85 4.76 4.78 -4.50
CA TYR A 85 3.47 4.80 -3.81
C TYR A 85 2.52 3.81 -4.48
N VAL A 86 1.92 2.93 -3.71
CA VAL A 86 0.93 1.97 -4.19
C VAL A 86 -0.41 2.23 -3.50
N SER A 87 -1.40 2.62 -4.29
CA SER A 87 -2.74 3.01 -3.86
C SER A 87 -3.62 1.84 -3.42
N GLY A 88 -4.75 2.15 -2.81
CA GLY A 88 -5.80 1.21 -2.43
C GLY A 88 -6.69 0.76 -3.59
N GLY A 89 -7.49 -0.26 -3.34
CA GLY A 89 -8.42 -0.94 -4.24
C GLY A 89 -8.34 -2.45 -4.04
N ASN A 90 -8.58 -3.26 -5.07
CA ASN A 90 -8.57 -4.70 -4.97
C ASN A 90 -7.16 -5.28 -4.80
N THR A 91 -6.90 -5.86 -3.64
CA THR A 91 -5.57 -6.40 -3.28
C THR A 91 -5.16 -7.59 -4.15
N PHE A 92 -6.11 -8.46 -4.50
CA PHE A 92 -5.82 -9.65 -5.31
C PHE A 92 -5.46 -9.26 -6.74
N TYR A 93 -6.24 -8.36 -7.35
CA TYR A 93 -5.95 -7.84 -8.67
C TYR A 93 -4.61 -7.11 -8.71
N LEU A 94 -4.35 -6.25 -7.75
CA LEU A 94 -3.10 -5.52 -7.63
C LEU A 94 -1.90 -6.47 -7.63
N LEU A 95 -1.90 -7.48 -6.73
CA LEU A 95 -0.77 -8.41 -6.61
C LEU A 95 -0.62 -9.26 -7.87
N ASP A 96 -1.71 -9.68 -8.50
CA ASP A 96 -1.71 -10.41 -9.77
C ASP A 96 -1.03 -9.60 -10.89
N GLN A 97 -1.39 -8.32 -11.04
CA GLN A 97 -0.77 -7.45 -12.04
C GLN A 97 0.70 -7.16 -11.72
N VAL A 98 1.04 -6.92 -10.46
CA VAL A 98 2.43 -6.74 -10.01
C VAL A 98 3.29 -7.95 -10.38
N ILE A 99 2.80 -9.17 -10.16
CA ILE A 99 3.53 -10.40 -10.51
C ILE A 99 3.60 -10.61 -12.03
N LYS A 100 2.49 -10.46 -12.74
CA LYS A 100 2.42 -10.69 -14.20
C LYS A 100 3.33 -9.76 -14.99
N THR A 101 3.53 -8.56 -14.53
CA THR A 101 4.37 -7.55 -15.19
C THR A 101 5.84 -7.60 -14.75
N GLY A 102 6.19 -8.44 -13.74
CA GLY A 102 7.50 -8.45 -13.13
C GLY A 102 7.77 -7.24 -12.22
N GLY A 103 6.70 -6.51 -11.87
CA GLY A 103 6.75 -5.37 -10.95
C GLY A 103 7.17 -5.76 -9.53
N ASP A 104 6.90 -7.00 -9.12
CA ASP A 104 7.32 -7.54 -7.82
C ASP A 104 8.84 -7.53 -7.64
N GLU A 105 9.59 -7.98 -8.63
CA GLU A 105 11.06 -7.96 -8.62
C GLU A 105 11.60 -6.53 -8.62
N ILE A 106 10.97 -5.64 -9.42
CA ILE A 106 11.37 -4.23 -9.51
C ILE A 106 11.13 -3.52 -8.19
N ILE A 107 9.93 -3.63 -7.59
CA ILE A 107 9.59 -2.97 -6.33
C ILE A 107 10.53 -3.43 -5.22
N LYS A 108 10.74 -4.74 -5.06
CA LYS A 108 11.65 -5.28 -4.04
C LYS A 108 13.06 -4.73 -4.21
N ARG A 109 13.61 -4.82 -5.41
CA ARG A 109 14.95 -4.32 -5.71
C ARG A 109 15.07 -2.82 -5.44
N LYS A 110 14.08 -2.02 -5.84
CA LYS A 110 14.08 -0.57 -5.61
C LYS A 110 14.02 -0.21 -4.12
N VAL A 111 13.25 -0.94 -3.34
CA VAL A 111 13.22 -0.79 -1.88
C VAL A 111 14.57 -1.14 -1.26
N ASP A 112 15.22 -2.21 -1.72
CA ASP A 112 16.57 -2.59 -1.27
C ASP A 112 17.62 -1.55 -1.68
N GLU A 113 17.47 -0.89 -2.83
CA GLU A 113 18.29 0.23 -3.30
C GLU A 113 18.05 1.53 -2.50
N GLY A 114 17.03 1.57 -1.64
CA GLY A 114 16.72 2.71 -0.77
C GLY A 114 15.62 3.65 -1.29
N VAL A 115 14.89 3.26 -2.33
CA VAL A 115 13.64 3.94 -2.72
C VAL A 115 12.61 3.73 -1.61
N ILE A 116 11.96 4.80 -1.21
CA ILE A 116 10.97 4.77 -0.12
C ILE A 116 9.66 4.20 -0.64
N TYR A 117 9.09 3.24 0.09
CA TYR A 117 7.80 2.65 -0.25
C TYR A 117 6.70 3.22 0.63
N ILE A 118 5.61 3.69 0.00
CA ILE A 118 4.36 4.01 0.70
C ILE A 118 3.28 3.09 0.14
N GLY A 119 2.70 2.27 0.98
CA GLY A 119 1.53 1.45 0.65
C GLY A 119 0.30 1.95 1.38
N SER A 120 -0.79 2.18 0.66
CA SER A 120 -2.10 2.50 1.23
C SER A 120 -3.07 1.36 1.00
N SER A 121 -3.76 0.89 2.05
CA SER A 121 -4.74 -0.19 1.98
C SER A 121 -4.18 -1.43 1.24
N ALA A 122 -4.66 -1.74 0.03
CA ALA A 122 -4.14 -2.83 -0.82
C ALA A 122 -2.62 -2.77 -1.00
N GLY A 123 -2.07 -1.55 -1.22
CA GLY A 123 -0.63 -1.34 -1.34
C GLY A 123 0.14 -1.69 -0.07
N ALA A 124 -0.45 -1.47 1.11
CA ALA A 124 0.15 -1.90 2.38
C ALA A 124 0.07 -3.42 2.56
N MET A 125 -1.04 -4.03 2.16
CA MET A 125 -1.26 -5.48 2.28
C MET A 125 -0.29 -6.28 1.41
N ILE A 126 -0.09 -5.89 0.14
CA ILE A 126 0.81 -6.64 -0.76
C ILE A 126 2.27 -6.58 -0.31
N ALA A 127 2.69 -5.55 0.44
CA ALA A 127 4.04 -5.47 0.99
C ALA A 127 4.33 -6.56 2.05
N GLY A 128 3.29 -7.10 2.68
CA GLY A 128 3.37 -8.15 3.69
C GLY A 128 3.55 -9.55 3.12
N VAL A 129 3.40 -10.54 4.01
CA VAL A 129 3.60 -11.97 3.69
C VAL A 129 2.33 -12.68 3.21
N ARG A 130 1.15 -12.14 3.50
CA ARG A 130 -0.14 -12.77 3.18
C ARG A 130 -1.22 -11.74 2.90
N ILE A 131 -2.04 -12.00 1.88
CA ILE A 131 -3.19 -11.18 1.49
C ILE A 131 -4.53 -11.92 1.60
N ASP A 132 -4.53 -13.22 1.82
CA ASP A 132 -5.75 -14.04 1.90
C ASP A 132 -6.61 -13.75 3.15
N LEU A 133 -6.04 -13.05 4.12
CA LEU A 133 -6.74 -12.61 5.33
C LEU A 133 -7.85 -11.58 5.07
N VAL A 134 -7.86 -10.97 3.89
CA VAL A 134 -8.84 -9.94 3.48
C VAL A 134 -9.80 -10.43 2.38
N SER A 135 -9.92 -11.75 2.19
CA SER A 135 -10.78 -12.35 1.18
C SER A 135 -12.30 -12.06 1.36
N GLU A 136 -12.69 -11.54 2.50
CA GLU A 136 -14.06 -11.06 2.73
C GLU A 136 -14.23 -9.57 2.39
N ILE A 137 -13.13 -8.82 2.24
CA ILE A 137 -13.11 -7.39 1.92
C ILE A 137 -13.01 -7.19 0.42
N ASP A 138 -12.06 -7.88 -0.21
CA ASP A 138 -11.75 -7.74 -1.63
C ASP A 138 -12.24 -8.95 -2.43
N ASP A 139 -12.75 -8.70 -3.62
CA ASP A 139 -13.22 -9.76 -4.52
C ASP A 139 -12.04 -10.55 -5.12
N ARG A 140 -11.81 -11.75 -4.58
CA ARG A 140 -10.77 -12.66 -5.06
C ARG A 140 -10.97 -13.12 -6.52
N ASN A 141 -12.20 -13.08 -7.06
CA ASN A 141 -12.48 -13.49 -8.43
C ASN A 141 -11.85 -12.53 -9.47
N LYS A 142 -11.38 -11.36 -9.04
CA LYS A 142 -10.60 -10.45 -9.90
C LYS A 142 -9.20 -11.00 -10.23
N ALA A 143 -8.73 -12.04 -9.48
CA ALA A 143 -7.47 -12.74 -9.71
C ALA A 143 -7.58 -14.22 -9.27
N PRO A 144 -8.38 -15.06 -9.97
CA PRO A 144 -8.74 -16.40 -9.50
C PRO A 144 -7.55 -17.36 -9.36
N ASP A 145 -6.52 -17.18 -10.18
CA ASP A 145 -5.33 -18.05 -10.21
C ASP A 145 -4.20 -17.57 -9.29
N LEU A 146 -4.38 -16.42 -8.63
CA LEU A 146 -3.35 -15.86 -7.76
C LEU A 146 -3.16 -16.70 -6.51
N LYS A 147 -1.90 -16.97 -6.14
CA LYS A 147 -1.52 -17.51 -4.84
C LYS A 147 -1.67 -16.43 -3.76
N SER A 148 -2.17 -16.81 -2.59
CA SER A 148 -2.45 -15.88 -1.49
C SER A 148 -1.19 -15.48 -0.70
N THR A 149 -0.12 -15.12 -1.39
CA THR A 149 1.14 -14.65 -0.80
C THR A 149 1.37 -13.21 -1.21
N GLY A 150 1.82 -12.38 -0.28
CA GLY A 150 2.24 -11.01 -0.57
C GLY A 150 3.64 -10.95 -1.18
N LEU A 151 4.19 -9.76 -1.27
CA LEU A 151 5.55 -9.52 -1.77
C LEU A 151 6.63 -9.98 -0.77
N GLY A 152 6.31 -10.04 0.53
CA GLY A 152 7.26 -10.41 1.57
C GLY A 152 8.38 -9.38 1.79
N ILE A 153 8.09 -8.11 1.57
CA ILE A 153 9.00 -7.00 1.89
C ILE A 153 9.13 -6.87 3.41
N ILE A 154 8.05 -7.17 4.13
CA ILE A 154 8.02 -7.30 5.59
C ILE A 154 7.40 -8.65 6.00
N ASP A 155 7.84 -9.18 7.15
CA ASP A 155 7.31 -10.42 7.73
C ASP A 155 6.10 -10.16 8.64
N ILE A 156 5.12 -9.40 8.14
CA ILE A 156 3.88 -9.03 8.82
C ILE A 156 2.76 -8.97 7.80
N ALA A 157 1.57 -9.47 8.15
CA ALA A 157 0.35 -9.26 7.37
C ALA A 157 -0.37 -8.01 7.90
N ILE A 158 -0.58 -7.01 7.06
CA ILE A 158 -1.28 -5.77 7.42
C ILE A 158 -2.78 -5.97 7.22
N LEU A 159 -3.56 -5.58 8.23
CA LEU A 159 -5.02 -5.49 8.15
C LEU A 159 -5.42 -4.00 8.24
N PRO A 160 -5.65 -3.34 7.10
CA PRO A 160 -6.01 -1.92 7.08
C PRO A 160 -7.45 -1.69 7.54
N HIS A 161 -7.81 -0.43 7.80
CA HIS A 161 -9.17 0.02 8.15
C HIS A 161 -9.76 -0.62 9.41
N TRP A 162 -8.93 -1.14 10.30
CA TRP A 162 -9.38 -1.76 11.53
C TRP A 162 -10.22 -0.80 12.38
N GLY A 163 -11.42 -1.26 12.78
CA GLY A 163 -12.37 -0.43 13.51
C GLY A 163 -13.17 0.56 12.66
N SER A 164 -13.05 0.52 11.34
CA SER A 164 -13.92 1.27 10.43
C SER A 164 -15.32 0.62 10.36
N GLU A 165 -16.37 1.40 10.47
CA GLU A 165 -17.75 0.91 10.31
C GLU A 165 -18.02 0.39 8.89
N ILE A 166 -17.31 0.93 7.87
CA ILE A 166 -17.48 0.54 6.46
C ILE A 166 -17.11 -0.93 6.26
N PHE A 167 -16.03 -1.41 6.90
CA PHE A 167 -15.52 -2.78 6.73
C PHE A 167 -15.80 -3.70 7.93
N LYS A 168 -16.67 -3.27 8.84
CA LYS A 168 -16.97 -3.99 10.07
C LYS A 168 -17.54 -5.39 9.83
N THR A 169 -18.50 -5.49 8.92
CA THR A 169 -19.17 -6.76 8.60
C THR A 169 -18.19 -7.76 7.99
N GLU A 170 -17.37 -7.31 7.05
CA GLU A 170 -16.36 -8.09 6.35
C GLU A 170 -15.29 -8.60 7.32
N TYR A 171 -14.80 -7.74 8.21
CA TYR A 171 -13.83 -8.13 9.24
C TYR A 171 -14.42 -9.12 10.24
N LEU A 172 -15.64 -8.95 10.69
CA LEU A 172 -16.30 -9.90 11.60
C LEU A 172 -16.55 -11.25 10.93
N ARG A 173 -16.86 -11.28 9.62
CA ARG A 173 -17.02 -12.51 8.84
C ARG A 173 -15.68 -13.20 8.60
N GLY A 174 -14.62 -12.45 8.29
CA GLY A 174 -13.27 -12.95 8.04
C GLY A 174 -12.49 -13.35 9.30
N ALA A 175 -12.95 -12.96 10.50
CA ALA A 175 -12.23 -13.21 11.76
C ALA A 175 -11.76 -14.67 11.97
N PRO A 176 -12.55 -15.71 11.62
CA PRO A 176 -12.08 -17.10 11.76
C PRO A 176 -10.83 -17.41 10.92
N SER A 177 -10.72 -16.87 9.70
CA SER A 177 -9.55 -17.08 8.83
C SER A 177 -8.33 -16.28 9.29
N MET A 178 -8.53 -15.22 10.06
CA MET A 178 -7.46 -14.43 10.68
C MET A 178 -6.87 -15.11 11.91
N TYR A 179 -7.60 -16.06 12.53
CA TYR A 179 -7.11 -16.84 13.65
C TYR A 179 -6.21 -17.97 13.11
N THR A 180 -4.97 -17.62 12.86
CA THR A 180 -3.96 -18.48 12.25
C THR A 180 -2.66 -18.45 13.05
N GLU A 181 -1.96 -19.59 13.09
CA GLU A 181 -0.67 -19.70 13.75
C GLU A 181 0.48 -19.38 12.79
N GLY A 182 1.57 -18.80 13.30
CA GLY A 182 2.80 -18.57 12.55
C GLY A 182 2.80 -17.32 11.66
N VAL A 183 1.76 -16.50 11.70
CA VAL A 183 1.70 -15.23 10.97
C VAL A 183 1.58 -14.07 11.95
N LYS A 184 2.45 -13.09 11.83
CA LYS A 184 2.31 -11.82 12.55
C LYS A 184 1.27 -10.98 11.84
N ILE A 185 0.19 -10.64 12.52
CA ILE A 185 -0.90 -9.83 11.98
C ILE A 185 -0.88 -8.46 12.66
N LEU A 186 -0.93 -7.39 11.88
CA LEU A 186 -0.97 -6.03 12.38
C LEU A 186 -2.23 -5.31 11.86
N PRO A 187 -3.26 -5.17 12.71
CA PRO A 187 -4.39 -4.30 12.39
C PRO A 187 -3.99 -2.84 12.55
N LEU A 188 -4.37 -2.02 11.56
CA LEU A 188 -4.15 -0.56 11.55
C LEU A 188 -5.47 0.16 11.34
N THR A 189 -5.74 1.15 12.18
CA THR A 189 -6.86 2.10 11.96
C THR A 189 -6.50 3.08 10.85
N ASN A 190 -7.47 3.86 10.33
CA ASN A 190 -7.21 4.88 9.31
C ASN A 190 -6.27 6.00 9.77
N TYR A 191 -6.05 6.13 11.07
CA TYR A 191 -5.18 7.14 11.70
C TYR A 191 -3.83 6.58 12.13
N GLN A 192 -3.52 5.33 11.75
CA GLN A 192 -2.28 4.64 12.10
C GLN A 192 -1.53 4.21 10.85
N TYR A 193 -0.21 4.13 10.98
CA TYR A 193 0.65 3.51 9.98
C TYR A 193 1.83 2.80 10.63
N LEU A 194 2.34 1.78 9.96
CA LEU A 194 3.60 1.15 10.32
C LEU A 194 4.73 1.90 9.61
N TRP A 195 5.64 2.48 10.37
CA TRP A 195 6.89 3.04 9.88
C TRP A 195 8.01 2.04 10.08
N VAL A 196 8.63 1.62 8.97
CA VAL A 196 9.84 0.79 8.94
C VAL A 196 11.00 1.67 8.52
N ASN A 197 12.11 1.63 9.28
CA ASN A 197 13.33 2.36 8.98
C ASN A 197 14.53 1.47 9.33
N GLY A 198 15.09 0.80 8.32
CA GLY A 198 16.05 -0.28 8.53
C GLY A 198 15.45 -1.39 9.39
N ASP A 199 16.10 -1.73 10.50
CA ASP A 199 15.65 -2.76 11.43
C ASP A 199 14.59 -2.28 12.44
N SER A 200 14.27 -0.99 12.44
CA SER A 200 13.28 -0.41 13.36
C SER A 200 11.90 -0.43 12.76
N MET A 201 10.92 -0.88 13.55
CA MET A 201 9.51 -0.86 13.21
C MET A 201 8.72 -0.14 14.31
N LYS A 202 7.88 0.83 13.94
CA LYS A 202 7.04 1.59 14.88
C LYS A 202 5.65 1.77 14.31
N ILE A 203 4.66 1.60 15.16
CA ILE A 203 3.29 2.01 14.86
C ILE A 203 3.19 3.48 15.27
N GLU A 204 2.95 4.33 14.29
CA GLU A 204 2.70 5.76 14.50
C GLU A 204 1.20 6.03 14.40
N GLN A 205 0.73 7.02 15.15
CA GLN A 205 -0.68 7.40 15.17
C GLN A 205 -0.80 8.91 15.11
N VAL A 206 -1.70 9.38 14.26
CA VAL A 206 -2.11 10.78 14.23
C VAL A 206 -3.38 10.97 15.05
N GLU A 207 -3.56 12.17 15.63
CA GLU A 207 -4.81 12.51 16.32
C GLU A 207 -5.96 12.53 15.31
N LYS A 208 -7.07 11.88 15.70
CA LYS A 208 -8.31 11.99 14.97
C LYS A 208 -8.85 13.41 15.19
N TYR A 209 -8.88 14.23 14.14
CA TYR A 209 -9.61 15.49 14.22
C TYR A 209 -11.10 15.17 14.40
N ILE A 210 -11.60 15.35 15.63
CA ILE A 210 -13.02 15.34 15.91
C ILE A 210 -13.51 16.72 15.48
N SER A 211 -14.04 16.81 14.26
CA SER A 211 -14.72 18.01 13.75
C SER A 211 -16.14 18.09 14.31
#